data_bb25641c2f1f78f33f65e69cd003335c
#
_entry.id   bb25641c2f1f78f33f65e69cd003335c
#
_cell.length_a   1.000
_cell.length_b   1.000
_cell.length_c   1.000
_cell.angle_alpha   90.00
_cell.angle_beta   90.00
_cell.angle_gamma   90.00
#
_symmetry.space_group_name_H-M   'P 1'
#
loop_
_entity.id
_entity.type
_entity.pdbx_description
1 polymer ?
#
loop_
_entity_poly.entity_id
_entity_poly.type
_entity_poly.pdbx_seq_one_letter_code
_entity_poly.pdbx_strand_id
1 'polypeptide(L)'
;MFKKLLCTIGILFCVLSGLFAQNYDDNFAKPIVTENGKYHYYELPPIKTSEGELIFLDRNLGATSDYVCSTDSWGDLYQWGRATDGHEKRSSDTTLSLSKTYNTNHSLLIVDEKKANDWMQNSDDDLWKGENGLTNPCPCGYRLPTEREWRALLNLGYEVKTSQEGFYYLSIANGQLLLPAAGLRNAYTGNFQHVGTRGYYWGADAISRGTSSCIDFNKNDITTNISIFGFRAFGRSVRCLKDN
;
A
#
# COMPACT_ATOMS: atom_id res chain seq x y z
N MET A 1 19.11 27.58 -8.81
CA MET A 1 18.27 28.41 -7.92
C MET A 1 16.80 28.41 -8.35
N PHE A 2 16.48 28.33 -9.65
CA PHE A 2 15.09 28.33 -10.16
C PHE A 2 14.28 27.02 -9.94
N LYS A 3 14.93 25.86 -9.83
CA LYS A 3 14.22 24.58 -9.61
C LYS A 3 13.61 24.43 -8.20
N LYS A 4 14.19 25.06 -7.19
CA LYS A 4 13.65 25.03 -5.81
C LYS A 4 12.42 25.93 -5.63
N LEU A 5 12.29 26.99 -6.43
CA LEU A 5 11.17 27.93 -6.34
C LEU A 5 9.90 27.37 -6.98
N LEU A 6 10.03 26.56 -8.05
CA LEU A 6 8.88 25.89 -8.67
C LEU A 6 8.29 24.76 -7.80
N CYS A 7 9.12 24.10 -7.01
CA CYS A 7 8.66 23.05 -6.10
C CYS A 7 7.79 23.61 -4.96
N THR A 8 8.12 24.82 -4.46
CA THR A 8 7.34 25.51 -3.42
C THR A 8 5.98 26.03 -3.94
N ILE A 9 5.86 26.38 -5.20
CA ILE A 9 4.60 26.84 -5.81
C ILE A 9 3.69 25.66 -6.13
N GLY A 10 4.22 24.48 -6.51
CA GLY A 10 3.48 23.25 -6.73
C GLY A 10 2.78 22.72 -5.47
N ILE A 11 3.42 22.83 -4.31
CA ILE A 11 2.87 22.48 -3.01
C ILE A 11 1.62 23.31 -2.69
N LEU A 12 1.61 24.60 -3.03
CA LEU A 12 0.50 25.50 -2.72
C LEU A 12 -0.77 25.21 -3.53
N PHE A 13 -0.67 24.66 -4.75
CA PHE A 13 -1.82 24.40 -5.62
C PHE A 13 -2.48 23.02 -5.42
N CYS A 14 -1.72 22.00 -5.03
CA CYS A 14 -2.33 20.73 -4.63
C CYS A 14 -3.08 20.85 -3.29
N VAL A 15 -2.66 21.80 -2.43
CA VAL A 15 -3.28 22.16 -1.16
C VAL A 15 -4.59 22.97 -1.36
N LEU A 16 -4.72 23.75 -2.43
CA LEU A 16 -5.91 24.59 -2.68
C LEU A 16 -7.08 23.83 -3.30
N SER A 17 -6.90 22.63 -3.84
CA SER A 17 -7.99 21.78 -4.35
C SER A 17 -8.59 20.83 -3.29
N GLY A 18 -8.02 20.76 -2.11
CA GLY A 18 -8.54 20.07 -0.94
C GLY A 18 -8.20 20.86 0.31
N LEU A 19 -9.12 21.68 0.78
CA LEU A 19 -8.99 22.58 1.96
C LEU A 19 -8.85 21.83 3.29
N PHE A 20 -8.28 20.65 3.29
CA PHE A 20 -7.82 19.90 4.45
C PHE A 20 -6.46 19.23 4.18
N ALA A 21 -5.52 19.97 3.62
CA ALA A 21 -4.13 19.62 3.88
C ALA A 21 -3.91 19.90 5.36
N GLN A 22 -3.74 18.84 6.10
CA GLN A 22 -3.53 18.84 7.52
C GLN A 22 -2.46 19.87 7.88
N ASN A 23 -2.82 20.86 8.72
CA ASN A 23 -1.88 21.47 9.62
C ASN A 23 -1.46 20.36 10.60
N TYR A 24 -0.55 19.51 10.14
CA TYR A 24 0.14 18.57 11.00
C TYR A 24 1.03 19.46 11.89
N ASP A 25 0.68 19.57 13.14
CA ASP A 25 1.51 20.23 14.14
C ASP A 25 2.70 19.31 14.40
N ASP A 26 3.78 19.51 13.66
CA ASP A 26 5.04 18.74 13.72
C ASP A 26 5.63 18.68 15.15
N ASN A 27 5.05 19.41 16.11
CA ASN A 27 5.58 19.51 17.45
C ASN A 27 5.13 18.39 18.41
N PHE A 28 4.19 17.50 18.04
CA PHE A 28 3.63 16.53 18.99
C PHE A 28 3.60 15.06 18.56
N ALA A 29 3.72 14.75 17.27
CA ALA A 29 3.67 13.36 16.81
C ALA A 29 5.08 12.73 16.86
N LYS A 30 5.26 11.71 17.69
CA LYS A 30 6.48 10.87 17.62
C LYS A 30 6.41 10.01 16.36
N PRO A 31 7.48 9.98 15.54
CA PRO A 31 7.50 9.12 14.37
C PRO A 31 7.49 7.64 14.79
N ILE A 32 6.71 6.85 14.08
CA ILE A 32 6.76 5.40 14.14
C ILE A 32 7.90 4.96 13.24
N VAL A 33 8.94 4.41 13.83
CA VAL A 33 10.19 4.08 13.14
C VAL A 33 10.20 2.59 12.84
N THR A 34 10.57 2.20 11.61
CA THR A 34 10.80 0.79 11.29
C THR A 34 11.97 0.23 12.09
N GLU A 35 12.01 -1.09 12.31
CA GLU A 35 13.04 -1.78 13.11
C GLU A 35 14.48 -1.43 12.68
N ASN A 36 14.69 -1.17 11.39
CA ASN A 36 15.99 -0.76 10.85
C ASN A 36 16.24 0.76 10.89
N GLY A 37 15.31 1.56 11.46
CA GLY A 37 15.42 3.01 11.58
C GLY A 37 15.35 3.78 10.26
N LYS A 38 15.02 3.11 9.15
CA LYS A 38 15.11 3.70 7.81
C LYS A 38 13.90 4.56 7.42
N TYR A 39 12.71 4.18 7.86
CA TYR A 39 11.47 4.87 7.52
C TYR A 39 10.80 5.42 8.76
N HIS A 40 10.25 6.63 8.64
CA HIS A 40 9.51 7.32 9.68
C HIS A 40 8.08 7.53 9.18
N TYR A 41 7.10 7.04 9.93
CA TYR A 41 5.68 7.17 9.64
C TYR A 41 5.00 7.98 10.73
N TYR A 42 3.87 8.58 10.38
CA TYR A 42 3.02 9.30 11.33
C TYR A 42 1.59 8.75 11.26
N GLU A 43 0.88 8.79 12.36
CA GLU A 43 -0.56 8.46 12.37
C GLU A 43 -1.36 9.58 11.73
N LEU A 44 -2.27 9.20 10.82
CA LEU A 44 -3.33 10.10 10.38
C LEU A 44 -4.39 10.26 11.48
N PRO A 45 -5.16 11.35 11.49
CA PRO A 45 -6.32 11.48 12.37
C PRO A 45 -7.28 10.29 12.21
N PRO A 46 -7.95 9.86 13.30
CA PRO A 46 -8.89 8.76 13.26
C PRO A 46 -10.03 8.99 12.26
N ILE A 47 -10.30 8.02 11.42
CA ILE A 47 -11.42 8.03 10.47
C ILE A 47 -12.54 7.19 11.07
N LYS A 48 -13.71 7.80 11.34
CA LYS A 48 -14.89 7.11 11.89
C LYS A 48 -15.60 6.34 10.80
N THR A 49 -15.77 5.03 11.01
CA THR A 49 -16.44 4.12 10.08
C THR A 49 -17.45 3.22 10.79
N SER A 50 -18.15 2.37 10.04
CA SER A 50 -19.01 1.30 10.63
C SER A 50 -18.21 0.22 11.36
N GLU A 51 -16.91 0.08 11.09
CA GLU A 51 -16.01 -0.87 11.76
C GLU A 51 -15.24 -0.22 12.93
N GLY A 52 -15.62 1.00 13.34
CA GLY A 52 -14.96 1.77 14.39
C GLY A 52 -14.07 2.90 13.86
N GLU A 53 -13.18 3.39 14.72
CA GLU A 53 -12.19 4.40 14.36
C GLU A 53 -10.97 3.72 13.76
N LEU A 54 -10.61 4.09 12.53
CA LEU A 54 -9.47 3.56 11.80
C LEU A 54 -8.36 4.60 11.75
N ILE A 55 -7.16 4.25 12.24
CA ILE A 55 -5.99 5.12 12.27
C ILE A 55 -4.92 4.56 11.33
N PHE A 56 -4.73 5.19 10.19
CA PHE A 56 -3.74 4.78 9.20
C PHE A 56 -2.39 5.45 9.42
N LEU A 57 -1.32 4.83 8.94
CA LEU A 57 -0.07 5.53 8.70
C LEU A 57 -0.21 6.47 7.49
N ASP A 58 0.50 7.58 7.51
CA ASP A 58 0.42 8.70 6.56
C ASP A 58 0.78 8.31 5.11
N ARG A 59 1.61 7.29 4.90
CA ARG A 59 2.15 6.89 3.59
C ARG A 59 2.19 5.38 3.39
N ASN A 60 2.44 4.95 2.15
CA ASN A 60 2.67 3.55 1.82
C ASN A 60 3.93 3.03 2.51
N LEU A 61 3.94 1.74 2.85
CA LEU A 61 5.11 1.10 3.44
C LEU A 61 6.29 1.19 2.45
N GLY A 62 7.45 1.65 2.95
CA GLY A 62 8.64 1.90 2.15
C GLY A 62 8.68 3.24 1.39
N ALA A 63 7.64 4.07 1.48
CA ALA A 63 7.65 5.42 0.89
C ALA A 63 8.49 6.39 1.73
N THR A 64 9.14 7.33 1.05
CA THR A 64 9.94 8.39 1.67
C THR A 64 9.18 9.72 1.77
N SER A 65 7.98 9.80 1.17
CA SER A 65 7.11 10.97 1.20
C SER A 65 5.64 10.55 1.37
N ASP A 66 4.84 11.34 2.07
CA ASP A 66 3.38 11.26 2.13
C ASP A 66 2.68 12.01 0.99
N TYR A 67 3.44 12.83 0.25
CA TYR A 67 2.93 13.65 -0.84
C TYR A 67 2.55 12.79 -2.05
N VAL A 68 1.27 12.43 -2.17
CA VAL A 68 0.74 11.47 -3.17
C VAL A 68 0.96 11.87 -4.63
N CYS A 69 1.30 13.13 -4.89
CA CYS A 69 1.63 13.64 -6.23
C CYS A 69 3.11 13.39 -6.62
N SER A 70 3.91 12.76 -5.75
CA SER A 70 5.32 12.43 -6.00
C SER A 70 5.53 10.93 -6.15
N THR A 71 6.51 10.53 -6.97
CA THR A 71 6.97 9.13 -7.07
C THR A 71 7.51 8.58 -5.75
N ASP A 72 7.98 9.46 -4.85
CA ASP A 72 8.49 9.12 -3.53
C ASP A 72 7.41 8.61 -2.57
N SER A 73 6.12 8.83 -2.91
CA SER A 73 4.96 8.32 -2.16
C SER A 73 4.57 6.90 -2.51
N TRP A 74 5.08 6.33 -3.61
CA TRP A 74 4.64 5.03 -4.12
C TRP A 74 5.01 3.88 -3.19
N GLY A 75 6.17 3.95 -2.52
CA GLY A 75 6.66 2.92 -1.63
C GLY A 75 7.01 1.61 -2.31
N ASP A 76 7.08 0.57 -1.52
CA ASP A 76 7.46 -0.78 -1.90
C ASP A 76 6.24 -1.62 -2.35
N LEU A 77 6.48 -2.75 -3.02
CA LEU A 77 5.44 -3.63 -3.57
C LEU A 77 5.61 -5.06 -3.06
N TYR A 78 4.77 -5.47 -2.14
CA TYR A 78 4.85 -6.72 -1.40
C TYR A 78 4.08 -7.86 -2.08
N GLN A 79 4.64 -9.06 -2.11
CA GLN A 79 3.88 -10.30 -2.31
C GLN A 79 3.14 -10.63 -1.01
N TRP A 80 1.84 -10.95 -1.11
CA TRP A 80 1.01 -11.16 0.09
C TRP A 80 1.55 -12.27 0.98
N GLY A 81 1.64 -12.02 2.26
CA GLY A 81 2.13 -13.00 3.23
C GLY A 81 3.65 -13.02 3.39
N ARG A 82 4.44 -12.22 2.65
CA ARG A 82 5.90 -12.13 2.84
C ARG A 82 6.28 -11.04 3.83
N ALA A 83 7.29 -11.35 4.65
CA ALA A 83 7.96 -10.36 5.48
C ALA A 83 8.74 -9.35 4.63
N THR A 84 9.21 -8.27 5.25
CA THR A 84 10.14 -7.30 4.62
C THR A 84 11.52 -7.94 4.50
N ASP A 85 11.72 -8.76 3.48
CA ASP A 85 12.95 -9.54 3.21
C ASP A 85 13.77 -8.98 2.04
N GLY A 86 13.32 -7.87 1.45
CA GLY A 86 13.96 -7.20 0.31
C GLY A 86 13.26 -7.44 -1.03
N HIS A 87 12.38 -8.46 -1.15
CA HIS A 87 11.64 -8.73 -2.39
C HIS A 87 10.71 -7.59 -2.79
N GLU A 88 10.23 -6.85 -1.79
CA GLU A 88 9.30 -5.74 -1.94
C GLU A 88 9.94 -4.53 -2.63
N LYS A 89 11.26 -4.45 -2.62
CA LYS A 89 11.99 -3.31 -3.21
C LYS A 89 11.74 -3.23 -4.71
N ARG A 90 11.54 -2.02 -5.21
CA ARG A 90 11.36 -1.78 -6.65
C ARG A 90 12.58 -2.19 -7.48
N SER A 91 13.75 -2.28 -6.85
CA SER A 91 15.01 -2.72 -7.46
C SER A 91 15.31 -4.22 -7.29
N SER A 92 14.42 -4.99 -6.63
CA SER A 92 14.66 -6.43 -6.43
C SER A 92 14.61 -7.19 -7.75
N ASP A 93 15.53 -8.12 -7.92
CA ASP A 93 15.50 -9.07 -9.03
C ASP A 93 14.40 -10.13 -8.85
N THR A 94 14.27 -11.07 -9.79
CA THR A 94 13.25 -12.11 -9.79
C THR A 94 13.84 -13.51 -9.73
N THR A 95 13.02 -14.48 -9.29
CA THR A 95 13.31 -15.91 -9.36
C THR A 95 12.07 -16.72 -9.74
N LEU A 96 12.24 -17.85 -10.43
CA LEU A 96 11.17 -18.79 -10.78
C LEU A 96 10.93 -19.86 -9.71
N SER A 97 11.74 -19.88 -8.65
CA SER A 97 11.67 -20.92 -7.61
C SER A 97 10.61 -20.59 -6.58
N LEU A 98 9.46 -21.24 -6.65
CA LEU A 98 8.42 -21.15 -5.62
C LEU A 98 8.96 -21.59 -4.27
N SER A 99 8.64 -20.82 -3.22
CA SER A 99 9.07 -21.15 -1.86
C SER A 99 8.25 -22.29 -1.27
N LYS A 100 8.89 -23.13 -0.47
CA LYS A 100 8.23 -24.19 0.32
C LYS A 100 7.74 -23.69 1.68
N THR A 101 8.29 -22.57 2.15
CA THR A 101 8.01 -21.98 3.47
C THR A 101 7.86 -20.48 3.35
N TYR A 102 7.31 -19.83 4.39
CA TYR A 102 7.22 -18.38 4.46
C TYR A 102 8.59 -17.66 4.52
N ASN A 103 9.62 -18.33 4.99
CA ASN A 103 11.00 -17.81 4.98
C ASN A 103 11.71 -18.23 3.69
N THR A 104 11.86 -17.29 2.76
CA THR A 104 12.47 -17.54 1.45
C THR A 104 13.99 -17.57 1.50
N ASN A 105 14.62 -16.99 2.54
CA ASN A 105 16.08 -16.78 2.68
C ASN A 105 16.73 -16.01 1.51
N HIS A 106 15.94 -15.21 0.77
CA HIS A 106 16.42 -14.35 -0.31
C HIS A 106 15.50 -13.14 -0.52
N SER A 107 16.03 -12.10 -1.14
CA SER A 107 15.35 -10.83 -1.44
C SER A 107 14.76 -10.75 -2.86
N LEU A 108 14.63 -11.88 -3.57
CA LEU A 108 14.12 -11.89 -4.94
C LEU A 108 12.59 -11.96 -4.97
N LEU A 109 11.95 -11.24 -5.87
CA LEU A 109 10.54 -11.41 -6.16
C LEU A 109 10.33 -12.80 -6.81
N ILE A 110 9.42 -13.59 -6.27
CA ILE A 110 9.10 -14.91 -6.84
C ILE A 110 8.05 -14.73 -7.93
N VAL A 111 8.36 -15.15 -9.15
CA VAL A 111 7.46 -15.14 -10.30
C VAL A 111 7.19 -16.55 -10.79
N ASP A 112 6.00 -16.77 -11.37
CA ASP A 112 5.64 -18.05 -11.98
C ASP A 112 4.97 -17.80 -13.33
N GLU A 113 5.65 -18.08 -14.40
CA GLU A 113 5.17 -17.90 -15.76
C GLU A 113 3.92 -18.72 -16.11
N LYS A 114 3.63 -19.76 -15.34
CA LYS A 114 2.55 -20.71 -15.61
C LYS A 114 1.35 -20.56 -14.68
N LYS A 115 1.58 -20.27 -13.39
CA LYS A 115 0.56 -20.26 -12.34
C LYS A 115 0.83 -19.18 -11.31
N ALA A 116 0.76 -17.92 -11.70
CA ALA A 116 1.09 -16.79 -10.85
C ALA A 116 0.08 -16.54 -9.70
N ASN A 117 -0.53 -17.57 -9.12
CA ASN A 117 -1.52 -17.40 -8.06
C ASN A 117 -0.85 -17.13 -6.71
N ASP A 118 0.18 -17.91 -6.37
CA ASP A 118 0.89 -17.79 -5.09
C ASP A 118 2.40 -17.94 -5.31
N TRP A 119 3.19 -17.24 -4.53
CA TRP A 119 4.64 -17.36 -4.49
C TRP A 119 5.10 -18.58 -3.67
N MET A 120 4.20 -19.18 -2.88
CA MET A 120 4.41 -20.41 -2.12
C MET A 120 3.85 -21.63 -2.86
N GLN A 121 4.51 -22.78 -2.69
CA GLN A 121 4.00 -24.07 -3.17
C GLN A 121 2.72 -24.50 -2.41
N ASN A 122 2.69 -24.24 -1.11
CA ASN A 122 1.54 -24.45 -0.23
C ASN A 122 1.16 -23.12 0.39
N SER A 123 -0.03 -22.60 0.05
CA SER A 123 -0.55 -21.36 0.60
C SER A 123 -0.70 -21.45 2.11
N ASP A 124 -0.35 -20.38 2.81
CA ASP A 124 -0.60 -20.20 4.23
C ASP A 124 -1.47 -18.94 4.41
N ASP A 125 -2.62 -19.09 5.05
CA ASP A 125 -3.65 -18.05 5.14
C ASP A 125 -3.49 -17.16 6.39
N ASP A 126 -2.62 -17.53 7.33
CA ASP A 126 -2.44 -16.85 8.60
C ASP A 126 -1.23 -15.87 8.62
N LEU A 127 -0.45 -15.80 7.53
CA LEU A 127 0.81 -15.04 7.49
C LEU A 127 0.65 -13.55 7.82
N TRP A 128 -0.44 -12.91 7.35
CA TRP A 128 -0.74 -11.50 7.61
C TRP A 128 -1.99 -11.30 8.46
N LYS A 129 -2.35 -12.27 9.28
CA LYS A 129 -3.54 -12.25 10.12
C LYS A 129 -3.35 -11.37 11.36
N GLY A 130 -3.81 -10.14 11.29
CA GLY A 130 -3.70 -9.15 12.37
C GLY A 130 -2.26 -8.69 12.64
N GLU A 131 -2.06 -7.99 13.76
CA GLU A 131 -0.74 -7.52 14.19
C GLU A 131 0.24 -8.69 14.39
N ASN A 132 -0.24 -9.77 14.98
CA ASN A 132 0.58 -10.94 15.32
C ASN A 132 0.73 -11.94 14.17
N GLY A 133 0.33 -11.59 12.96
CA GLY A 133 0.60 -12.37 11.76
C GLY A 133 2.11 -12.60 11.60
N LEU A 134 2.48 -13.86 11.38
CA LEU A 134 3.88 -14.33 11.45
C LEU A 134 4.86 -13.51 10.59
N THR A 135 4.38 -12.97 9.49
CA THR A 135 5.17 -12.18 8.52
C THR A 135 4.56 -10.80 8.26
N ASN A 136 3.75 -10.28 9.20
CA ASN A 136 3.17 -8.95 9.08
C ASN A 136 4.25 -7.92 8.76
N PRO A 137 4.19 -7.19 7.62
CA PRO A 137 5.24 -6.26 7.22
C PRO A 137 5.12 -4.88 7.88
N CYS A 138 4.00 -4.60 8.55
CA CYS A 138 3.76 -3.33 9.21
C CYS A 138 4.60 -3.18 10.48
N PRO A 139 4.90 -1.94 10.90
CA PRO A 139 5.55 -1.69 12.19
C PRO A 139 4.74 -2.28 13.36
N CYS A 140 5.40 -2.52 14.50
CA CYS A 140 4.78 -3.01 15.73
C CYS A 140 3.58 -2.13 16.13
N GLY A 141 2.45 -2.75 16.49
CA GLY A 141 1.17 -2.09 16.76
C GLY A 141 0.34 -1.76 15.53
N TYR A 142 0.79 -2.21 14.33
CA TYR A 142 0.09 -1.98 13.06
C TYR A 142 -0.05 -3.27 12.26
N ARG A 143 -1.06 -3.31 11.41
CA ARG A 143 -1.38 -4.42 10.52
C ARG A 143 -1.94 -3.92 9.19
N LEU A 144 -2.22 -4.82 8.27
CA LEU A 144 -3.00 -4.48 7.09
C LEU A 144 -4.48 -4.33 7.46
N PRO A 145 -5.25 -3.48 6.73
CA PRO A 145 -6.70 -3.43 6.86
C PRO A 145 -7.34 -4.72 6.37
N THR A 146 -8.41 -5.14 7.05
CA THR A 146 -9.27 -6.22 6.58
C THR A 146 -10.13 -5.78 5.39
N GLU A 147 -10.74 -6.75 4.71
CA GLU A 147 -11.74 -6.49 3.68
C GLU A 147 -12.89 -5.62 4.19
N ARG A 148 -13.38 -5.90 5.40
CA ARG A 148 -14.50 -5.16 6.01
C ARG A 148 -14.12 -3.70 6.27
N GLU A 149 -12.91 -3.45 6.77
CA GLU A 149 -12.40 -2.10 7.01
C GLU A 149 -12.22 -1.31 5.71
N TRP A 150 -11.68 -1.95 4.66
CA TRP A 150 -11.62 -1.32 3.33
C TRP A 150 -13.01 -0.96 2.79
N ARG A 151 -14.00 -1.86 2.93
CA ARG A 151 -15.38 -1.58 2.52
C ARG A 151 -15.99 -0.43 3.32
N ALA A 152 -15.80 -0.43 4.64
CA ALA A 152 -16.31 0.61 5.53
C ALA A 152 -15.74 1.99 5.16
N LEU A 153 -14.45 2.07 4.83
CA LEU A 153 -13.82 3.31 4.34
C LEU A 153 -14.41 3.78 3.01
N LEU A 154 -14.53 2.88 2.03
CA LEU A 154 -15.06 3.23 0.70
C LEU A 154 -16.53 3.68 0.78
N ASN A 155 -17.31 3.17 1.73
CA ASN A 155 -18.68 3.61 1.97
C ASN A 155 -18.80 5.06 2.49
N LEU A 156 -17.70 5.66 2.98
CA LEU A 156 -17.66 7.09 3.34
C LEU A 156 -17.56 8.02 2.12
N GLY A 157 -17.43 7.46 0.93
CA GLY A 157 -17.24 8.18 -0.32
C GLY A 157 -15.77 8.29 -0.71
N TYR A 158 -15.55 8.28 -2.00
CA TYR A 158 -14.21 8.32 -2.60
C TYR A 158 -14.22 8.97 -3.98
N GLU A 159 -13.06 9.42 -4.41
CA GLU A 159 -12.83 10.01 -5.72
C GLU A 159 -11.42 9.68 -6.22
N VAL A 160 -11.28 9.32 -7.49
CA VAL A 160 -9.96 9.24 -8.13
C VAL A 160 -9.59 10.61 -8.68
N LYS A 161 -8.50 11.16 -8.20
CA LYS A 161 -7.97 12.46 -8.59
C LYS A 161 -6.72 12.29 -9.44
N THR A 162 -6.39 13.35 -10.18
CA THR A 162 -5.17 13.43 -10.99
C THR A 162 -4.31 14.56 -10.45
N SER A 163 -3.03 14.27 -10.19
CA SER A 163 -2.03 15.28 -9.81
C SER A 163 -1.65 16.16 -11.01
N GLN A 164 -0.92 17.25 -10.76
CA GLN A 164 -0.38 18.10 -11.83
C GLN A 164 0.63 17.37 -12.70
N GLU A 165 1.33 16.39 -12.15
CA GLU A 165 2.29 15.53 -12.84
C GLU A 165 1.60 14.41 -13.67
N GLY A 166 0.26 14.34 -13.61
CA GLY A 166 -0.54 13.36 -14.33
C GLY A 166 -0.70 12.01 -13.61
N PHE A 167 -0.22 11.89 -12.36
CA PHE A 167 -0.38 10.67 -11.57
C PHE A 167 -1.77 10.62 -10.92
N TYR A 168 -2.35 9.43 -10.86
CA TYR A 168 -3.63 9.22 -10.18
C TYR A 168 -3.42 8.88 -8.71
N TYR A 169 -4.39 9.25 -7.90
CA TYR A 169 -4.50 8.85 -6.49
C TYR A 169 -5.96 8.74 -6.09
N LEU A 170 -6.24 7.86 -5.15
CA LEU A 170 -7.55 7.69 -4.56
C LEU A 170 -7.65 8.56 -3.31
N SER A 171 -8.67 9.40 -3.27
CA SER A 171 -9.06 10.24 -2.12
C SER A 171 -10.29 9.61 -1.47
N ILE A 172 -10.20 9.20 -0.21
CA ILE A 172 -11.27 8.56 0.55
C ILE A 172 -11.68 9.47 1.69
N ALA A 173 -12.98 9.42 2.09
CA ALA A 173 -13.53 10.17 3.21
C ALA A 173 -13.17 11.67 3.14
N ASN A 174 -13.47 12.31 2.00
CA ASN A 174 -13.16 13.74 1.74
C ASN A 174 -11.68 14.11 1.90
N GLY A 175 -10.76 13.20 1.57
CA GLY A 175 -9.32 13.44 1.61
C GLY A 175 -8.63 13.05 2.92
N GLN A 176 -9.34 12.43 3.87
CA GLN A 176 -8.74 11.96 5.12
C GLN A 176 -7.74 10.81 4.88
N LEU A 177 -7.92 10.02 3.82
CA LEU A 177 -6.95 9.01 3.38
C LEU A 177 -6.66 9.19 1.89
N LEU A 178 -5.38 9.34 1.55
CA LEU A 178 -4.91 9.46 0.18
C LEU A 178 -4.03 8.25 -0.17
N LEU A 179 -4.33 7.60 -1.30
CA LEU A 179 -3.62 6.41 -1.77
C LEU A 179 -3.08 6.66 -3.18
N PRO A 180 -1.74 6.75 -3.39
CA PRO A 180 -1.17 6.96 -4.72
C PRO A 180 -1.32 5.73 -5.64
N ALA A 181 -1.40 5.97 -6.95
CA ALA A 181 -1.43 4.93 -7.97
C ALA A 181 -0.02 4.36 -8.22
N ALA A 182 0.50 3.60 -7.26
CA ALA A 182 1.87 3.10 -7.26
C ALA A 182 2.13 1.97 -8.29
N GLY A 183 1.09 1.48 -8.99
CA GLY A 183 1.17 0.32 -9.86
C GLY A 183 1.31 -1.00 -9.10
N LEU A 184 1.73 -2.03 -9.82
CA LEU A 184 2.04 -3.35 -9.27
C LEU A 184 3.29 -3.96 -9.91
N ARG A 185 3.84 -5.02 -9.31
CA ARG A 185 4.78 -5.94 -9.97
C ARG A 185 4.04 -7.20 -10.41
N ASN A 186 4.18 -7.51 -11.69
CA ASN A 186 3.48 -8.61 -12.33
C ASN A 186 4.03 -9.96 -11.84
N ALA A 187 3.16 -10.88 -11.43
CA ALA A 187 3.53 -12.18 -10.89
C ALA A 187 4.04 -13.18 -11.94
N TYR A 188 3.85 -12.91 -13.22
CA TYR A 188 4.35 -13.76 -14.31
C TYR A 188 5.74 -13.34 -14.78
N THR A 189 5.99 -12.01 -14.81
CA THR A 189 7.19 -11.45 -15.46
C THR A 189 8.08 -10.65 -14.51
N GLY A 190 7.57 -10.27 -13.32
CA GLY A 190 8.23 -9.34 -12.42
C GLY A 190 8.27 -7.89 -12.87
N ASN A 191 7.72 -7.58 -14.06
CA ASN A 191 7.71 -6.22 -14.59
C ASN A 191 6.71 -5.32 -13.87
N PHE A 192 7.00 -4.02 -13.82
CA PHE A 192 6.05 -3.02 -13.34
C PHE A 192 4.93 -2.81 -14.35
N GLN A 193 3.71 -2.63 -13.84
CA GLN A 193 2.53 -2.30 -14.63
C GLN A 193 1.73 -1.17 -13.98
N HIS A 194 1.12 -0.33 -14.80
CA HIS A 194 0.18 0.72 -14.41
C HIS A 194 0.72 1.76 -13.41
N VAL A 195 2.03 1.94 -13.35
CA VAL A 195 2.66 2.92 -12.46
C VAL A 195 2.16 4.33 -12.79
N GLY A 196 1.74 5.07 -11.78
CA GLY A 196 1.16 6.41 -11.92
C GLY A 196 -0.30 6.43 -12.39
N THR A 197 -0.86 5.29 -12.83
CA THR A 197 -2.20 5.24 -13.47
C THR A 197 -3.20 4.30 -12.78
N ARG A 198 -2.73 3.35 -11.96
CA ARG A 198 -3.59 2.45 -11.18
C ARG A 198 -2.95 2.13 -9.83
N GLY A 199 -3.76 2.14 -8.77
CA GLY A 199 -3.36 1.74 -7.43
C GLY A 199 -3.86 0.35 -7.10
N TYR A 200 -3.04 -0.44 -6.38
CA TYR A 200 -3.33 -1.78 -5.93
C TYR A 200 -2.85 -1.93 -4.48
N TYR A 201 -3.78 -2.20 -3.57
CA TYR A 201 -3.49 -2.25 -2.14
C TYR A 201 -3.97 -3.56 -1.53
N TRP A 202 -3.09 -4.24 -0.81
CA TRP A 202 -3.44 -5.45 -0.11
C TRP A 202 -4.37 -5.19 1.08
N GLY A 203 -5.26 -6.16 1.33
CA GLY A 203 -5.92 -6.37 2.60
C GLY A 203 -5.33 -7.57 3.33
N ALA A 204 -5.68 -7.73 4.61
CA ALA A 204 -5.18 -8.78 5.47
C ALA A 204 -5.79 -10.16 5.19
N ASP A 205 -7.03 -10.20 4.63
CA ASP A 205 -7.80 -11.43 4.57
C ASP A 205 -7.38 -12.34 3.42
N ALA A 206 -7.14 -13.60 3.72
CA ALA A 206 -7.11 -14.67 2.73
C ALA A 206 -8.54 -14.96 2.24
N ILE A 207 -8.76 -15.01 0.93
CA ILE A 207 -10.07 -15.25 0.32
C ILE A 207 -10.20 -16.71 -0.12
N SER A 208 -9.20 -17.21 -0.83
CA SER A 208 -9.12 -18.58 -1.27
C SER A 208 -7.67 -18.97 -1.53
N ARG A 209 -7.41 -20.23 -1.85
CA ARG A 209 -6.05 -20.71 -2.09
C ARG A 209 -5.33 -19.86 -3.13
N GLY A 210 -4.27 -19.17 -2.70
CA GLY A 210 -3.43 -18.31 -3.53
C GLY A 210 -4.02 -16.93 -3.83
N THR A 211 -5.17 -16.55 -3.21
CA THR A 211 -5.77 -15.22 -3.35
C THR A 211 -6.06 -14.56 -2.01
N SER A 212 -5.97 -13.24 -1.99
CA SER A 212 -6.21 -12.43 -0.80
C SER A 212 -6.98 -11.16 -1.14
N SER A 213 -7.57 -10.53 -0.13
CA SER A 213 -8.31 -9.29 -0.29
C SER A 213 -7.40 -8.18 -0.78
N CYS A 214 -7.93 -7.33 -1.63
CA CYS A 214 -7.24 -6.15 -2.12
C CYS A 214 -8.25 -5.12 -2.63
N ILE A 215 -7.85 -3.87 -2.69
CA ILE A 215 -8.54 -2.85 -3.46
C ILE A 215 -7.70 -2.47 -4.67
N ASP A 216 -8.33 -2.16 -5.78
CA ASP A 216 -7.68 -1.52 -6.90
C ASP A 216 -8.53 -0.36 -7.45
N PHE A 217 -7.88 0.63 -8.05
CA PHE A 217 -8.53 1.79 -8.61
C PHE A 217 -7.76 2.33 -9.82
N ASN A 218 -8.50 2.88 -10.78
CA ASN A 218 -8.00 3.68 -11.89
C ASN A 218 -8.97 4.85 -12.17
N LYS A 219 -8.69 5.68 -13.16
CA LYS A 219 -9.49 6.88 -13.45
C LYS A 219 -10.97 6.59 -13.75
N ASN A 220 -11.26 5.48 -14.42
CA ASN A 220 -12.57 5.19 -14.99
C ASN A 220 -13.36 4.16 -14.18
N ASP A 221 -12.68 3.40 -13.36
CA ASP A 221 -13.26 2.27 -12.67
C ASP A 221 -12.58 2.12 -11.31
N ILE A 222 -13.36 2.36 -10.27
CA ILE A 222 -13.02 1.88 -8.95
C ILE A 222 -13.75 0.57 -8.85
N THR A 223 -13.10 -0.47 -9.22
CA THR A 223 -13.51 -1.79 -8.83
C THR A 223 -13.31 -1.87 -7.32
N THR A 224 -14.34 -1.41 -6.61
CA THR A 224 -14.59 -1.78 -5.20
C THR A 224 -14.85 -3.27 -5.09
N ASN A 225 -14.58 -4.00 -6.13
CA ASN A 225 -14.33 -5.40 -6.07
C ASN A 225 -13.05 -5.51 -5.25
N ILE A 226 -13.26 -5.61 -3.94
CA ILE A 226 -12.38 -6.32 -3.08
C ILE A 226 -12.21 -7.63 -3.81
N SER A 227 -11.23 -7.61 -4.67
CA SER A 227 -11.23 -8.41 -5.86
C SER A 227 -10.97 -9.84 -5.47
N ILE A 228 -11.86 -10.71 -5.87
CA ILE A 228 -11.67 -12.15 -6.01
C ILE A 228 -10.33 -12.53 -6.70
N PHE A 229 -9.54 -11.55 -7.18
CA PHE A 229 -8.35 -11.74 -8.02
C PHE A 229 -7.05 -11.14 -7.45
N GLY A 230 -6.96 -10.99 -6.14
CA GLY A 230 -5.71 -10.63 -5.49
C GLY A 230 -4.75 -11.80 -5.41
N PHE A 231 -4.23 -12.29 -6.55
CA PHE A 231 -3.21 -13.35 -6.54
C PHE A 231 -1.99 -12.94 -5.72
N ARG A 232 -1.62 -13.77 -4.75
CA ARG A 232 -0.59 -13.49 -3.73
C ARG A 232 0.80 -13.29 -4.29
N ALA A 233 1.06 -13.82 -5.48
CA ALA A 233 2.34 -13.66 -6.16
C ALA A 233 2.56 -12.27 -6.78
N PHE A 234 1.52 -11.45 -6.94
CA PHE A 234 1.69 -10.06 -7.39
C PHE A 234 2.32 -9.21 -6.30
N GLY A 235 3.22 -8.30 -6.68
CA GLY A 235 3.71 -7.25 -5.78
C GLY A 235 2.74 -6.07 -5.78
N ARG A 236 2.16 -5.73 -4.60
CA ARG A 236 1.22 -4.61 -4.43
C ARG A 236 1.57 -3.76 -3.22
N SER A 237 1.02 -2.55 -3.16
CA SER A 237 1.24 -1.63 -2.05
C SER A 237 0.63 -2.13 -0.74
N VAL A 238 1.26 -1.75 0.37
CA VAL A 238 0.76 -1.92 1.73
C VAL A 238 0.53 -0.55 2.35
N ARG A 239 -0.65 -0.34 2.94
CA ARG A 239 -0.97 0.80 3.79
C ARG A 239 -1.36 0.26 5.16
N CYS A 240 -0.53 0.54 6.17
CA CYS A 240 -0.72 0.01 7.51
C CYS A 240 -1.78 0.77 8.29
N LEU A 241 -2.54 0.02 9.08
CA LEU A 241 -3.59 0.45 9.99
C LEU A 241 -3.19 0.07 11.41
N LYS A 242 -3.44 0.96 12.38
CA LYS A 242 -3.23 0.67 13.80
C LYS A 242 -4.12 -0.50 14.24
N ASP A 243 -3.56 -1.44 14.95
CA ASP A 243 -4.32 -2.53 15.58
C ASP A 243 -4.90 -2.02 16.91
N ASN A 244 -6.23 -2.11 17.06
CA ASN A 244 -6.99 -1.56 18.21
C ASN A 244 -7.44 -2.68 19.14
#